data_9aefff4fe9fef1f87a9ddeaf7a4342a2
#
_entry.id   9aefff4fe9fef1f87a9ddeaf7a4342a2
#
_cell.length_a   1.000
_cell.length_b   1.000
_cell.length_c   1.000
_cell.angle_alpha   90.00
_cell.angle_beta   90.00
_cell.angle_gamma   90.00
#
_symmetry.space_group_name_H-M   'P 1'
#
loop_
_entity.id
_entity.type
_entity.pdbx_description
1 polymer ?
#
loop_
_entity_poly.entity_id
_entity_poly.type
_entity_poly.pdbx_seq_one_letter_code
_entity_poly.pdbx_strand_id
1 'polypeptide(L)'
;LHLKSRHMQSPIQTYLEELHKSLVSLTAGELASYIPELTKANPDWFGISLVTMDGVAYNVGDTDQLFTIQSVSKPFVYATALADRGVETVSSKIGVEPSGDAFNSISLDPQTGAPLNPMINAGAIATTSLVAGDSAEAQWQRLSASMAAFVGRDLGIDDSVYHSESATGFRNRAIA
;
A
#
# COMPACT_ATOMS: atom_id res chain seq x y z
N LEU A 1 -32.55 -30.84 -28.02
CA LEU A 1 -31.67 -29.69 -28.33
C LEU A 1 -31.02 -29.25 -27.01
N HIS A 2 -29.75 -29.63 -26.80
CA HIS A 2 -28.96 -29.09 -25.68
C HIS A 2 -28.42 -27.71 -26.13
N LEU A 3 -29.07 -26.67 -25.70
CA LEU A 3 -28.46 -25.31 -25.70
C LEU A 3 -27.27 -25.34 -24.76
N LYS A 4 -26.05 -25.43 -25.29
CA LYS A 4 -24.83 -25.09 -24.56
C LYS A 4 -24.95 -23.63 -24.18
N SER A 5 -25.19 -23.35 -22.92
CA SER A 5 -25.04 -22.01 -22.33
C SER A 5 -23.65 -21.53 -22.71
N ARG A 6 -23.53 -20.60 -23.65
CA ARG A 6 -22.32 -19.80 -23.83
C ARG A 6 -22.25 -18.91 -22.58
N HIS A 7 -21.41 -19.27 -21.62
CA HIS A 7 -21.00 -18.28 -20.62
C HIS A 7 -20.42 -17.10 -21.40
N MET A 8 -21.20 -16.03 -21.50
CA MET A 8 -20.66 -14.76 -22.01
C MET A 8 -19.61 -14.31 -20.99
N GLN A 9 -18.36 -14.23 -21.43
CA GLN A 9 -17.27 -13.69 -20.63
C GLN A 9 -17.62 -12.25 -20.28
N SER A 10 -17.36 -11.85 -19.04
CA SER A 10 -17.62 -10.48 -18.59
C SER A 10 -16.84 -9.49 -19.45
N PRO A 11 -17.47 -8.39 -19.92
CA PRO A 11 -16.75 -7.33 -20.64
C PRO A 11 -15.55 -6.79 -19.85
N ILE A 12 -15.64 -6.76 -18.51
CA ILE A 12 -14.52 -6.36 -17.63
C ILE A 12 -13.37 -7.36 -17.76
N GLN A 13 -13.65 -8.67 -17.68
CA GLN A 13 -12.63 -9.71 -17.82
C GLN A 13 -11.92 -9.61 -19.18
N THR A 14 -12.69 -9.49 -20.25
CA THR A 14 -12.14 -9.34 -21.62
C THR A 14 -11.25 -8.11 -21.73
N TYR A 15 -11.69 -6.97 -21.20
CA TYR A 15 -10.89 -5.74 -21.19
C TYR A 15 -9.57 -5.90 -20.43
N LEU A 16 -9.59 -6.52 -19.25
CA LEU A 16 -8.36 -6.75 -18.46
C LEU A 16 -7.39 -7.70 -19.16
N GLU A 17 -7.89 -8.73 -19.87
CA GLU A 17 -7.08 -9.64 -20.67
C GLU A 17 -6.40 -8.92 -21.84
N GLU A 18 -7.13 -8.06 -22.56
CA GLU A 18 -6.58 -7.23 -23.63
C GLU A 18 -5.54 -6.24 -23.10
N LEU A 19 -5.82 -5.59 -21.96
CA LEU A 19 -4.90 -4.68 -21.30
C LEU A 19 -3.61 -5.39 -20.88
N HIS A 20 -3.72 -6.52 -20.18
CA HIS A 20 -2.59 -7.33 -19.77
C HIS A 20 -1.73 -7.74 -20.99
N LYS A 21 -2.35 -8.26 -22.02
CA LYS A 21 -1.69 -8.65 -23.26
C LYS A 21 -0.93 -7.49 -23.92
N SER A 22 -1.48 -6.28 -23.88
CA SER A 22 -0.85 -5.11 -24.47
C SER A 22 0.35 -4.59 -23.68
N LEU A 23 0.42 -4.88 -22.37
CA LEU A 23 1.42 -4.32 -21.45
C LEU A 23 2.49 -5.34 -21.01
N VAL A 24 2.23 -6.64 -21.09
CA VAL A 24 3.15 -7.69 -20.59
C VAL A 24 4.55 -7.65 -21.23
N SER A 25 4.68 -7.09 -22.41
CA SER A 25 5.98 -6.92 -23.09
C SER A 25 6.72 -5.63 -22.74
N LEU A 26 6.16 -4.76 -21.90
CA LEU A 26 6.83 -3.54 -21.45
C LEU A 26 7.81 -3.87 -20.32
N THR A 27 9.10 -3.88 -20.67
CA THR A 27 10.21 -4.22 -19.77
C THR A 27 11.13 -3.05 -19.47
N ALA A 28 10.66 -1.80 -19.70
CA ALA A 28 11.47 -0.57 -19.58
C ALA A 28 11.70 -0.12 -18.11
N GLY A 29 11.17 -0.85 -17.11
CA GLY A 29 11.35 -0.55 -15.70
C GLY A 29 12.59 -1.23 -15.11
N GLU A 30 12.89 -0.88 -13.85
CA GLU A 30 13.91 -1.53 -13.04
C GLU A 30 13.30 -2.02 -11.71
N LEU A 31 13.90 -3.05 -11.12
CA LEU A 31 13.51 -3.51 -9.78
C LEU A 31 13.75 -2.42 -8.74
N ALA A 32 12.85 -2.33 -7.76
CA ALA A 32 13.06 -1.47 -6.62
C ALA A 32 14.33 -1.87 -5.86
N SER A 33 15.24 -0.93 -5.61
CA SER A 33 16.55 -1.18 -4.99
C SER A 33 16.78 -0.41 -3.69
N TYR A 34 15.82 0.41 -3.26
CA TYR A 34 15.94 1.20 -2.02
C TYR A 34 15.88 0.34 -0.73
N ILE A 35 15.34 -0.88 -0.82
CA ILE A 35 15.48 -1.95 0.16
C ILE A 35 16.17 -3.11 -0.56
N PRO A 36 17.37 -3.55 -0.16
CA PRO A 36 18.12 -4.57 -0.89
C PRO A 36 17.34 -5.87 -1.15
N GLU A 37 16.51 -6.29 -0.21
CA GLU A 37 15.71 -7.51 -0.34
C GLU A 37 14.72 -7.45 -1.53
N LEU A 38 14.21 -6.28 -1.88
CA LEU A 38 13.29 -6.11 -3.00
C LEU A 38 13.91 -6.41 -4.36
N THR A 39 15.25 -6.34 -4.48
CA THR A 39 15.95 -6.67 -5.73
C THR A 39 15.87 -8.15 -6.12
N LYS A 40 15.41 -9.02 -5.21
CA LYS A 40 15.21 -10.44 -5.46
C LYS A 40 13.89 -10.77 -6.16
N ALA A 41 13.01 -9.78 -6.34
CA ALA A 41 11.75 -9.98 -7.05
C ALA A 41 12.00 -10.37 -8.51
N ASN A 42 11.12 -11.19 -9.08
CA ASN A 42 11.17 -11.49 -10.50
C ASN A 42 10.55 -10.31 -11.30
N PRO A 43 11.32 -9.65 -12.19
CA PRO A 43 10.83 -8.51 -12.95
C PRO A 43 9.73 -8.86 -13.97
N ASP A 44 9.58 -10.14 -14.30
CA ASP A 44 8.60 -10.61 -15.29
C ASP A 44 7.20 -10.84 -14.70
N TRP A 45 7.06 -10.77 -13.36
CA TRP A 45 5.74 -10.89 -12.74
C TRP A 45 4.86 -9.69 -13.06
N PHE A 46 3.73 -9.97 -13.68
CA PHE A 46 2.73 -8.96 -14.01
C PHE A 46 1.31 -9.50 -13.82
N GLY A 47 0.56 -8.90 -12.94
CA GLY A 47 -0.84 -9.25 -12.67
C GLY A 47 -1.73 -8.02 -12.58
N ILE A 48 -2.99 -8.18 -13.00
CA ILE A 48 -4.03 -7.17 -12.85
C ILE A 48 -5.19 -7.80 -12.10
N SER A 49 -5.57 -7.21 -10.96
CA SER A 49 -6.74 -7.62 -10.19
C SER A 49 -7.68 -6.43 -10.00
N LEU A 50 -8.96 -6.65 -10.25
CA LEU A 50 -10.02 -5.68 -10.03
C LEU A 50 -11.15 -6.35 -9.25
N VAL A 51 -11.58 -5.70 -8.15
CA VAL A 51 -12.73 -6.14 -7.36
C VAL A 51 -13.81 -5.06 -7.41
N THR A 52 -15.00 -5.46 -7.80
CA THR A 52 -16.18 -4.56 -7.85
C THR A 52 -16.82 -4.43 -6.47
N MET A 53 -17.67 -3.41 -6.29
CA MET A 53 -18.34 -3.13 -5.01
C MET A 53 -19.28 -4.25 -4.56
N ASP A 54 -19.75 -5.08 -5.47
CA ASP A 54 -20.54 -6.29 -5.18
C ASP A 54 -19.67 -7.53 -4.90
N GLY A 55 -18.36 -7.37 -4.82
CA GLY A 55 -17.40 -8.40 -4.41
C GLY A 55 -16.96 -9.34 -5.54
N VAL A 56 -17.31 -9.07 -6.79
CA VAL A 56 -16.82 -9.87 -7.93
C VAL A 56 -15.37 -9.52 -8.24
N ALA A 57 -14.50 -10.53 -8.24
CA ALA A 57 -13.08 -10.40 -8.56
C ALA A 57 -12.79 -10.79 -10.01
N TYR A 58 -12.02 -9.98 -10.71
CA TYR A 58 -11.51 -10.22 -12.06
C TYR A 58 -9.98 -10.22 -11.99
N ASN A 59 -9.35 -11.30 -12.42
CA ASN A 59 -7.92 -11.52 -12.28
C ASN A 59 -7.29 -11.94 -13.61
N VAL A 60 -6.12 -11.38 -13.93
CA VAL A 60 -5.34 -11.70 -15.14
C VAL A 60 -3.85 -11.66 -14.81
N GLY A 61 -3.10 -12.67 -15.28
CA GLY A 61 -1.66 -12.80 -15.04
C GLY A 61 -1.35 -13.29 -13.62
N ASP A 62 -0.25 -12.80 -13.05
CA ASP A 62 0.36 -13.31 -11.80
C ASP A 62 -0.34 -12.76 -10.54
N THR A 63 -1.66 -12.83 -10.47
CA THR A 63 -2.44 -12.24 -9.36
C THR A 63 -2.36 -13.02 -8.05
N ASP A 64 -1.90 -14.27 -8.07
CA ASP A 64 -1.69 -15.07 -6.86
C ASP A 64 -0.28 -14.87 -6.25
N GLN A 65 0.59 -14.10 -6.95
CA GLN A 65 1.93 -13.81 -6.47
C GLN A 65 1.88 -12.87 -5.25
N LEU A 66 2.40 -13.33 -4.11
CA LEU A 66 2.51 -12.52 -2.91
C LEU A 66 3.63 -11.48 -3.06
N PHE A 67 3.39 -10.30 -2.52
CA PHE A 67 4.35 -9.21 -2.44
C PHE A 67 4.18 -8.43 -1.13
N THR A 68 5.19 -7.67 -0.73
CA THR A 68 5.11 -6.82 0.46
C THR A 68 4.32 -5.56 0.16
N ILE A 69 3.37 -5.20 1.02
CA ILE A 69 2.40 -4.11 0.78
C ILE A 69 3.06 -2.73 0.63
N GLN A 70 4.23 -2.50 1.26
CA GLN A 70 4.98 -1.25 1.20
C GLN A 70 4.08 -0.01 1.36
N SER A 71 4.26 1.01 0.52
CA SER A 71 3.49 2.27 0.59
C SER A 71 1.99 2.14 0.28
N VAL A 72 1.53 1.01 -0.23
CA VAL A 72 0.08 0.75 -0.36
C VAL A 72 -0.60 0.72 1.01
N SER A 73 0.15 0.47 2.10
CA SER A 73 -0.36 0.53 3.47
C SER A 73 -0.80 1.94 3.93
N LYS A 74 -0.21 3.01 3.40
CA LYS A 74 -0.40 4.39 3.89
C LYS A 74 -1.85 4.85 3.99
N PRO A 75 -2.72 4.69 2.97
CA PRO A 75 -4.13 5.10 3.08
C PRO A 75 -4.89 4.32 4.15
N PHE A 76 -4.58 3.04 4.37
CA PHE A 76 -5.24 2.22 5.38
C PHE A 76 -4.81 2.61 6.80
N VAL A 77 -3.51 2.92 6.99
CA VAL A 77 -2.99 3.45 8.27
C VAL A 77 -3.61 4.81 8.56
N TYR A 78 -3.75 5.67 7.55
CA TYR A 78 -4.41 6.96 7.68
C TYR A 78 -5.88 6.82 8.07
N ALA A 79 -6.61 5.92 7.43
CA ALA A 79 -8.00 5.62 7.81
C ALA A 79 -8.10 5.10 9.26
N THR A 80 -7.16 4.27 9.70
CA THR A 80 -7.09 3.78 11.08
C THR A 80 -6.85 4.92 12.06
N ALA A 81 -5.90 5.82 11.78
CA ALA A 81 -5.64 6.99 12.63
C ALA A 81 -6.84 7.93 12.72
N LEU A 82 -7.55 8.15 11.60
CA LEU A 82 -8.81 8.92 11.58
C LEU A 82 -9.90 8.27 12.44
N ALA A 83 -10.03 6.95 12.39
CA ALA A 83 -10.99 6.22 13.22
C ALA A 83 -10.65 6.29 14.72
N ASP A 84 -9.36 6.25 15.05
CA ASP A 84 -8.88 6.22 16.44
C ASP A 84 -8.86 7.62 17.10
N ARG A 85 -8.56 8.69 16.35
CA ARG A 85 -8.32 10.04 16.90
C ARG A 85 -9.30 11.10 16.40
N GLY A 86 -10.09 10.81 15.40
CA GLY A 86 -10.99 11.78 14.75
C GLY A 86 -10.27 12.71 13.78
N VAL A 87 -11.06 13.27 12.85
CA VAL A 87 -10.55 14.13 11.77
C VAL A 87 -9.82 15.36 12.31
N GLU A 88 -10.37 16.03 13.32
CA GLU A 88 -9.81 17.26 13.91
C GLU A 88 -8.39 17.05 14.43
N THR A 89 -8.18 15.98 15.22
CA THR A 89 -6.87 15.66 15.77
C THR A 89 -5.85 15.33 14.69
N VAL A 90 -6.23 14.49 13.72
CA VAL A 90 -5.33 14.07 12.64
C VAL A 90 -4.96 15.27 11.75
N SER A 91 -5.95 16.07 11.34
CA SER A 91 -5.73 17.25 10.48
C SER A 91 -4.90 18.36 11.16
N SER A 92 -4.89 18.41 12.50
CA SER A 92 -4.00 19.34 13.23
C SER A 92 -2.52 18.92 13.22
N LYS A 93 -2.21 17.70 12.81
CA LYS A 93 -0.86 17.12 12.82
C LYS A 93 -0.32 16.83 11.42
N ILE A 94 -1.19 16.57 10.47
CA ILE A 94 -0.85 16.15 9.11
C ILE A 94 -1.75 16.90 8.14
N GLY A 95 -1.15 17.59 7.17
CA GLY A 95 -1.88 18.25 6.09
C GLY A 95 -2.50 17.26 5.11
N VAL A 96 -3.23 17.78 4.14
CA VAL A 96 -3.85 16.99 3.07
C VAL A 96 -3.53 17.53 1.67
N GLU A 97 -2.61 18.50 1.60
CA GLU A 97 -2.24 19.16 0.35
C GLU A 97 -1.19 18.32 -0.43
N PRO A 98 -1.29 18.27 -1.75
CA PRO A 98 -0.25 17.64 -2.57
C PRO A 98 1.07 18.41 -2.42
N SER A 99 2.16 17.69 -2.18
CA SER A 99 3.49 18.31 -2.04
C SER A 99 4.12 18.71 -3.38
N GLY A 100 3.77 18.02 -4.47
CA GLY A 100 4.46 18.13 -5.75
C GLY A 100 5.88 17.54 -5.75
N ASP A 101 6.36 17.04 -4.61
CA ASP A 101 7.69 16.48 -4.41
C ASP A 101 7.68 14.94 -4.51
N ALA A 102 8.86 14.35 -4.61
CA ALA A 102 9.00 12.90 -4.53
C ALA A 102 8.48 12.38 -3.17
N PHE A 103 7.85 11.21 -3.16
CA PHE A 103 7.21 10.61 -1.97
C PHE A 103 8.15 10.43 -0.77
N ASN A 104 9.45 10.34 -1.00
CA ASN A 104 10.51 10.19 -0.01
C ASN A 104 11.15 11.53 0.38
N SER A 105 10.67 12.66 -0.13
CA SER A 105 11.10 14.00 0.31
C SER A 105 10.56 14.29 1.72
N ILE A 106 11.31 15.09 2.47
CA ILE A 106 10.85 15.62 3.75
C ILE A 106 10.14 16.94 3.46
N SER A 107 8.88 16.84 3.05
CA SER A 107 8.06 17.99 2.69
C SER A 107 7.19 18.37 3.89
N LEU A 108 7.63 19.39 4.63
CA LEU A 108 6.97 19.91 5.82
C LEU A 108 6.41 21.30 5.54
N ASP A 109 5.31 21.61 6.16
CA ASP A 109 4.78 22.97 6.19
C ASP A 109 5.78 23.91 6.91
N PRO A 110 6.22 25.01 6.31
CA PRO A 110 7.26 25.87 6.87
C PRO A 110 6.84 26.62 8.14
N GLN A 111 5.55 26.73 8.42
CA GLN A 111 5.04 27.45 9.59
C GLN A 111 4.79 26.51 10.76
N THR A 112 4.25 25.33 10.49
CA THR A 112 3.83 24.38 11.54
C THR A 112 4.80 23.23 11.73
N GLY A 113 5.67 22.94 10.75
CA GLY A 113 6.52 21.76 10.73
C GLY A 113 5.74 20.44 10.47
N ALA A 114 4.44 20.53 10.22
CA ALA A 114 3.62 19.35 9.94
C ALA A 114 3.92 18.79 8.54
N PRO A 115 3.89 17.46 8.35
CA PRO A 115 3.94 16.87 7.02
C PRO A 115 2.77 17.34 6.14
N LEU A 116 3.05 17.65 4.87
CA LEU A 116 2.05 18.20 3.95
C LEU A 116 0.88 17.26 3.67
N ASN A 117 1.12 15.94 3.66
CA ASN A 117 0.06 14.95 3.50
C ASN A 117 0.47 13.55 4.02
N PRO A 118 -0.49 12.64 4.26
CA PRO A 118 -0.22 11.32 4.83
C PRO A 118 0.41 10.32 3.84
N MET A 119 0.53 10.65 2.54
CA MET A 119 1.02 9.73 1.51
C MET A 119 2.53 9.85 1.28
N ILE A 120 3.17 10.95 1.69
CA ILE A 120 4.64 11.04 1.77
C ILE A 120 5.17 10.31 3.00
N ASN A 121 6.45 9.91 3.00
CA ASN A 121 7.01 9.11 4.11
C ASN A 121 6.91 9.82 5.46
N ALA A 122 7.21 11.12 5.52
CA ALA A 122 7.11 11.89 6.76
C ALA A 122 5.67 11.88 7.31
N GLY A 123 4.68 12.08 6.45
CA GLY A 123 3.27 12.03 6.84
C GLY A 123 2.80 10.64 7.24
N ALA A 124 3.26 9.60 6.57
CA ALA A 124 2.92 8.21 6.93
C ALA A 124 3.50 7.82 8.30
N ILE A 125 4.73 8.23 8.61
CA ILE A 125 5.36 8.04 9.91
C ILE A 125 4.57 8.78 11.00
N ALA A 126 4.25 10.07 10.78
CA ALA A 126 3.42 10.85 11.69
C ALA A 126 2.02 10.22 11.88
N THR A 127 1.41 9.71 10.80
CA THR A 127 0.12 9.02 10.87
C THR A 127 0.20 7.76 11.74
N THR A 128 1.26 6.98 11.59
CA THR A 128 1.47 5.76 12.39
C THR A 128 1.56 6.07 13.89
N SER A 129 2.18 7.19 14.28
CA SER A 129 2.26 7.60 15.67
C SER A 129 0.89 7.97 16.29
N LEU A 130 -0.11 8.24 15.46
CA LEU A 130 -1.47 8.56 15.88
C LEU A 130 -2.38 7.32 16.04
N VAL A 131 -1.94 6.14 15.63
CA VAL A 131 -2.68 4.90 15.88
C VAL A 131 -2.82 4.66 17.38
N ALA A 132 -4.01 4.25 17.84
CA ALA A 132 -4.27 4.04 19.27
C ALA A 132 -3.42 2.90 19.85
N GLY A 133 -2.95 3.10 21.09
CA GLY A 133 -2.17 2.13 21.88
C GLY A 133 -1.28 2.84 22.88
N ASP A 134 -1.16 2.25 24.07
CA ASP A 134 -0.35 2.81 25.18
C ASP A 134 1.12 2.34 25.11
N SER A 135 1.44 1.51 24.13
CA SER A 135 2.80 1.02 23.85
C SER A 135 2.96 0.72 22.38
N ALA A 136 4.20 0.60 21.91
CA ALA A 136 4.49 0.19 20.52
C ALA A 136 3.85 -1.15 20.16
N GLU A 137 3.82 -2.10 21.10
CA GLU A 137 3.17 -3.40 20.92
C GLU A 137 1.66 -3.24 20.75
N ALA A 138 1.01 -2.44 21.58
CA ALA A 138 -0.44 -2.20 21.50
C ALA A 138 -0.80 -1.48 20.17
N GLN A 139 0.01 -0.50 19.74
CA GLN A 139 -0.16 0.16 18.46
C GLN A 139 0.01 -0.82 17.29
N TRP A 140 1.02 -1.69 17.35
CA TRP A 140 1.23 -2.72 16.35
C TRP A 140 0.05 -3.69 16.26
N GLN A 141 -0.45 -4.18 17.39
CA GLN A 141 -1.63 -5.07 17.45
C GLN A 141 -2.87 -4.37 16.87
N ARG A 142 -3.09 -3.11 17.22
CA ARG A 142 -4.20 -2.30 16.68
C ARG A 142 -4.10 -2.14 15.17
N LEU A 143 -2.90 -1.83 14.66
CA LEU A 143 -2.64 -1.66 13.24
C LEU A 143 -2.83 -2.98 12.48
N SER A 144 -2.24 -4.07 12.99
CA SER A 144 -2.35 -5.40 12.37
C SER A 144 -3.80 -5.87 12.29
N ALA A 145 -4.60 -5.67 13.35
CA ALA A 145 -6.02 -5.98 13.34
C ALA A 145 -6.80 -5.13 12.32
N SER A 146 -6.47 -3.85 12.20
CA SER A 146 -7.08 -2.96 11.21
C SER A 146 -6.75 -3.41 9.77
N MET A 147 -5.49 -3.72 9.50
CA MET A 147 -5.05 -4.22 8.20
C MET A 147 -5.71 -5.55 7.85
N ALA A 148 -5.80 -6.49 8.81
CA ALA A 148 -6.50 -7.77 8.63
C ALA A 148 -7.98 -7.56 8.26
N ALA A 149 -8.65 -6.58 8.88
CA ALA A 149 -10.04 -6.26 8.57
C ALA A 149 -10.22 -5.69 7.15
N PHE A 150 -9.28 -4.85 6.67
CA PHE A 150 -9.31 -4.34 5.29
C PHE A 150 -9.07 -5.44 4.26
N VAL A 151 -8.20 -6.39 4.55
CA VAL A 151 -7.79 -7.46 3.62
C VAL A 151 -8.69 -8.70 3.72
N GLY A 152 -9.45 -8.83 4.82
CA GLY A 152 -10.32 -9.98 5.08
C GLY A 152 -9.58 -11.24 5.54
N ARG A 153 -8.30 -11.13 5.92
CA ARG A 153 -7.45 -12.21 6.45
C ARG A 153 -6.30 -11.66 7.27
N ASP A 154 -5.70 -12.49 8.09
CA ASP A 154 -4.45 -12.13 8.77
C ASP A 154 -3.30 -11.93 7.78
N LEU A 155 -2.47 -10.95 8.06
CA LEU A 155 -1.25 -10.65 7.31
C LEU A 155 -0.03 -11.06 8.15
N GLY A 156 0.92 -11.75 7.52
CA GLY A 156 2.21 -12.05 8.11
C GLY A 156 3.22 -10.90 7.88
N ILE A 157 4.30 -10.94 8.64
CA ILE A 157 5.47 -10.10 8.40
C ILE A 157 6.43 -10.89 7.48
N ASP A 158 6.99 -10.23 6.48
CA ASP A 158 8.15 -10.74 5.76
C ASP A 158 9.41 -10.30 6.53
N ASP A 159 9.94 -11.22 7.35
CA ASP A 159 11.09 -10.94 8.21
C ASP A 159 12.34 -10.55 7.41
N SER A 160 12.53 -11.08 6.21
CA SER A 160 13.69 -10.75 5.38
C SER A 160 13.64 -9.31 4.88
N VAL A 161 12.48 -8.86 4.42
CA VAL A 161 12.25 -7.46 4.01
C VAL A 161 12.30 -6.54 5.23
N TYR A 162 11.68 -6.92 6.36
CA TYR A 162 11.71 -6.13 7.59
C TYR A 162 13.16 -5.89 8.08
N HIS A 163 13.98 -6.93 8.16
CA HIS A 163 15.37 -6.78 8.58
C HIS A 163 16.21 -5.98 7.58
N SER A 164 15.99 -6.18 6.28
CA SER A 164 16.68 -5.42 5.23
C SER A 164 16.34 -3.93 5.28
N GLU A 165 15.06 -3.59 5.45
CA GLU A 165 14.62 -2.19 5.60
C GLU A 165 15.11 -1.58 6.92
N SER A 166 15.04 -2.32 8.03
CA SER A 166 15.57 -1.88 9.32
C SER A 166 17.06 -1.56 9.28
N ALA A 167 17.84 -2.30 8.51
CA ALA A 167 19.27 -2.07 8.36
C ALA A 167 19.59 -0.84 7.50
N THR A 168 18.74 -0.46 6.56
CA THR A 168 18.98 0.59 5.55
C THR A 168 18.11 1.84 5.74
N GLY A 169 17.05 1.78 6.53
CA GLY A 169 16.04 2.82 6.71
C GLY A 169 16.47 4.03 7.58
N PHE A 170 17.71 4.49 7.48
CA PHE A 170 18.25 5.58 8.33
C PHE A 170 17.44 6.87 8.24
N ARG A 171 16.99 7.23 7.02
CA ARG A 171 16.21 8.44 6.78
C ARG A 171 14.85 8.39 7.47
N ASN A 172 14.14 7.28 7.33
CA ASN A 172 12.82 7.10 7.96
C ASN A 172 12.93 7.11 9.49
N ARG A 173 13.99 6.51 10.06
CA ARG A 173 14.25 6.56 11.50
C ARG A 173 14.63 7.95 12.01
N ALA A 174 15.23 8.77 11.16
CA ALA A 174 15.55 10.16 11.53
C ALA A 174 14.33 11.10 11.50
N ILE A 175 13.26 10.68 10.82
CA ILE A 175 11.96 11.39 10.77
C ILE A 175 11.07 10.98 11.95
N ALA A 176 11.13 9.70 12.38
CA ALA A 176 10.33 9.16 13.47
C ALA A 176 10.79 9.68 14.84
#